data_452443f9e525e53ad01b81d76b808764
#
_entry.id   452443f9e525e53ad01b81d76b808764
#
_cell.length_a   1.000
_cell.length_b   1.000
_cell.length_c   1.000
_cell.angle_alpha   90.00
_cell.angle_beta   90.00
_cell.angle_gamma   90.00
#
_symmetry.space_group_name_H-M   'P 1'
#
loop_
_entity.id
_entity.type
_entity.pdbx_description
1 polymer ?
#
loop_
_entity_poly.entity_id
_entity_poly.type
_entity_poly.pdbx_seq_one_letter_code
_entity_poly.pdbx_strand_id
1 'polypeptide(L)'
;MIMTERDAQHTEAEQAFSRLYAIVRTVRGERGCPWDKDQTPLSLRHFLIEEAFETVDAMTDGDAGHVREELGDVFFNVVLIAYLYEQSGDFTLAQSLRDIGDKLIRRHPHVFLRDDAEQLDAGALTNEAIQKQWDDIKATVEHRNGDSVLADVPEGFPPLLRAYKLLKRAAKKGYAPRTAAESRARLDEALRGISDLAAGRDAARQTAAGEPFTVTGGTPALNAAQLQLESAVGDALFALADYARLLGIDPSVALDRANRVFCDRVTRAEKESPRTGG
;
A
#
# COMPACT_ATOMS: atom_id res chain seq x y z
N MET A 1 39.34 -22.17 8.05
CA MET A 1 38.49 -21.06 8.56
C MET A 1 37.15 -21.70 8.94
N ILE A 2 36.79 -21.70 10.23
CA ILE A 2 35.53 -22.31 10.69
C ILE A 2 34.41 -21.32 10.30
N MET A 3 33.51 -21.74 9.43
CA MET A 3 32.31 -20.96 9.07
C MET A 3 31.48 -20.71 10.32
N THR A 4 31.08 -19.47 10.57
CA THR A 4 30.17 -19.16 11.67
C THR A 4 28.76 -19.63 11.31
N GLU A 5 27.89 -19.79 12.31
CA GLU A 5 26.45 -20.10 12.08
C GLU A 5 25.79 -19.06 11.19
N ARG A 6 26.14 -17.77 11.32
CA ARG A 6 25.67 -16.68 10.45
C ARG A 6 26.14 -16.84 9.01
N ASP A 7 27.37 -17.25 8.76
CA ASP A 7 27.90 -17.48 7.42
C ASP A 7 27.17 -18.66 6.75
N ALA A 8 26.86 -19.71 7.54
CA ALA A 8 26.09 -20.86 7.06
C ALA A 8 24.67 -20.47 6.66
N GLN A 9 23.96 -19.69 7.49
CA GLN A 9 22.62 -19.20 7.19
C GLN A 9 22.60 -18.27 5.96
N HIS A 10 23.61 -17.42 5.80
CA HIS A 10 23.76 -16.56 4.63
C HIS A 10 23.90 -17.40 3.36
N THR A 11 24.79 -18.39 3.36
CA THR A 11 25.00 -19.30 2.23
C THR A 11 23.73 -20.10 1.89
N GLU A 12 22.96 -20.53 2.89
CA GLU A 12 21.70 -21.24 2.69
C GLU A 12 20.65 -20.35 1.99
N ALA A 13 20.52 -19.10 2.42
CA ALA A 13 19.61 -18.14 1.81
C ALA A 13 19.99 -17.84 0.35
N GLU A 14 21.28 -17.67 0.04
CA GLU A 14 21.77 -17.49 -1.33
C GLU A 14 21.43 -18.70 -2.21
N GLN A 15 21.65 -19.91 -1.71
CA GLN A 15 21.35 -21.15 -2.42
C GLN A 15 19.85 -21.31 -2.66
N ALA A 16 19.01 -20.99 -1.65
CA ALA A 16 17.56 -21.07 -1.77
C ALA A 16 17.04 -20.07 -2.80
N PHE A 17 17.57 -18.85 -2.83
CA PHE A 17 17.19 -17.85 -3.82
C PHE A 17 17.63 -18.26 -5.24
N SER A 18 18.86 -18.76 -5.40
CA SER A 18 19.36 -19.28 -6.67
C SER A 18 18.51 -20.45 -7.18
N ARG A 19 18.08 -21.34 -6.26
CA ARG A 19 17.15 -22.44 -6.59
C ARG A 19 15.80 -21.92 -7.06
N LEU A 20 15.21 -20.96 -6.38
CA LEU A 20 13.93 -20.35 -6.80
C LEU A 20 14.03 -19.76 -8.21
N TYR A 21 15.09 -19.01 -8.49
CA TYR A 21 15.33 -18.45 -9.82
C TYR A 21 15.47 -19.56 -10.89
N ALA A 22 16.19 -20.65 -10.58
CA ALA A 22 16.32 -21.79 -11.49
C ALA A 22 14.96 -22.48 -11.75
N ILE A 23 14.12 -22.60 -10.72
CA ILE A 23 12.73 -23.13 -10.85
C ILE A 23 11.92 -22.25 -11.80
N VAL A 24 11.91 -20.93 -11.60
CA VAL A 24 11.19 -19.99 -12.48
C VAL A 24 11.64 -20.12 -13.93
N ARG A 25 12.96 -20.21 -14.18
CA ARG A 25 13.49 -20.43 -15.52
C ARG A 25 13.02 -21.76 -16.12
N THR A 26 12.87 -22.78 -15.30
CA THR A 26 12.45 -24.11 -15.75
C THR A 26 10.95 -24.12 -16.10
N VAL A 27 10.09 -23.55 -15.27
CA VAL A 27 8.63 -23.52 -15.52
C VAL A 27 8.28 -22.66 -16.73
N ARG A 28 9.11 -21.65 -17.04
CA ARG A 28 8.97 -20.83 -18.25
C ARG A 28 9.78 -21.33 -19.45
N GLY A 29 10.58 -22.38 -19.27
CA GLY A 29 11.43 -22.95 -20.32
C GLY A 29 10.62 -23.64 -21.41
N GLU A 30 11.31 -24.16 -22.43
CA GLU A 30 10.70 -24.78 -23.60
C GLU A 30 9.74 -25.92 -23.24
N ARG A 31 10.09 -26.76 -22.28
CA ARG A 31 9.28 -27.86 -21.73
C ARG A 31 8.56 -27.48 -20.42
N GLY A 32 8.41 -26.18 -20.16
CA GLY A 32 7.83 -25.68 -18.93
C GLY A 32 6.29 -25.76 -18.92
N CYS A 33 5.72 -25.20 -17.85
CA CYS A 33 4.28 -25.17 -17.63
C CYS A 33 3.58 -24.27 -18.66
N PRO A 34 2.58 -24.74 -19.39
CA PRO A 34 1.85 -23.92 -20.37
C PRO A 34 1.25 -22.66 -19.72
N TRP A 35 0.66 -22.78 -18.54
CA TRP A 35 0.05 -21.67 -17.82
C TRP A 35 1.07 -20.57 -17.49
N ASP A 36 2.24 -20.94 -16.95
CA ASP A 36 3.31 -19.98 -16.62
C ASP A 36 3.87 -19.33 -17.89
N LYS A 37 3.93 -20.06 -18.99
CA LYS A 37 4.42 -19.55 -20.29
C LYS A 37 3.51 -18.50 -20.90
N ASP A 38 2.21 -18.57 -20.63
CA ASP A 38 1.21 -17.61 -21.12
C ASP A 38 1.16 -16.34 -20.28
N GLN A 39 1.82 -16.30 -19.10
CA GLN A 39 1.83 -15.13 -18.25
C GLN A 39 2.64 -13.98 -18.85
N THR A 40 2.14 -12.78 -18.60
CA THR A 40 2.77 -11.50 -18.92
C THR A 40 2.94 -10.67 -17.63
N PRO A 41 3.81 -9.64 -17.59
CA PRO A 41 3.89 -8.75 -16.44
C PRO A 41 2.53 -8.13 -16.08
N LEU A 42 1.68 -7.88 -17.08
CA LEU A 42 0.35 -7.32 -16.85
C LEU A 42 -0.63 -8.33 -16.27
N SER A 43 -0.56 -9.59 -16.67
CA SER A 43 -1.43 -10.64 -16.10
C SER A 43 -1.05 -10.99 -14.65
N LEU A 44 0.21 -10.83 -14.28
CA LEU A 44 0.69 -11.13 -12.93
C LEU A 44 0.44 -10.02 -11.88
N ARG A 45 -0.05 -8.85 -12.31
CA ARG A 45 -0.28 -7.72 -11.39
C ARG A 45 -1.19 -8.05 -10.21
N HIS A 46 -2.28 -8.77 -10.49
CA HIS A 46 -3.26 -9.10 -9.45
C HIS A 46 -2.70 -10.12 -8.46
N PHE A 47 -1.97 -11.13 -8.90
CA PHE A 47 -1.32 -12.09 -8.01
C PHE A 47 -0.33 -11.42 -7.06
N LEU A 48 0.55 -10.54 -7.56
CA LEU A 48 1.47 -9.80 -6.70
C LEU A 48 0.76 -8.97 -5.63
N ILE A 49 -0.40 -8.38 -5.94
CA ILE A 49 -1.20 -7.61 -4.98
C ILE A 49 -1.88 -8.55 -3.99
N GLU A 50 -2.44 -9.66 -4.45
CA GLU A 50 -3.10 -10.69 -3.66
C GLU A 50 -2.16 -11.24 -2.60
N GLU A 51 -1.01 -11.79 -2.99
CA GLU A 51 0.00 -12.32 -2.06
C GLU A 51 0.53 -11.26 -1.08
N ALA A 52 0.65 -9.99 -1.53
CA ALA A 52 1.03 -8.91 -0.63
C ALA A 52 -0.03 -8.65 0.44
N PHE A 53 -1.32 -8.75 0.12
CA PHE A 53 -2.41 -8.62 1.10
C PHE A 53 -2.46 -9.84 2.02
N GLU A 54 -2.33 -11.06 1.51
CA GLU A 54 -2.30 -12.29 2.29
C GLU A 54 -1.11 -12.30 3.27
N THR A 55 0.05 -11.85 2.82
CA THR A 55 1.21 -11.61 3.71
C THR A 55 0.86 -10.63 4.85
N VAL A 56 0.21 -9.50 4.55
CA VAL A 56 -0.20 -8.50 5.57
C VAL A 56 -1.22 -9.10 6.53
N ASP A 57 -2.13 -9.92 6.04
CA ASP A 57 -3.13 -10.63 6.83
C ASP A 57 -2.46 -11.61 7.80
N ALA A 58 -1.58 -12.47 7.31
CA ALA A 58 -0.80 -13.40 8.12
C ALA A 58 0.03 -12.69 9.21
N MET A 59 0.67 -11.54 8.86
CA MET A 59 1.39 -10.70 9.83
C MET A 59 0.47 -10.15 10.92
N THR A 60 -0.76 -9.76 10.57
CA THR A 60 -1.71 -9.19 11.51
C THR A 60 -2.25 -10.26 12.46
N ASP A 61 -2.42 -11.48 11.98
CA ASP A 61 -2.84 -12.63 12.77
C ASP A 61 -1.71 -13.17 13.66
N GLY A 62 -0.46 -12.80 13.40
CA GLY A 62 0.71 -13.23 14.15
C GLY A 62 1.11 -14.68 13.88
N ASP A 63 0.63 -15.27 12.77
CA ASP A 63 0.98 -16.63 12.35
C ASP A 63 2.28 -16.62 11.53
N ALA A 64 3.41 -16.87 12.19
CA ALA A 64 4.71 -16.90 11.54
C ALA A 64 4.84 -18.02 10.47
N GLY A 65 4.09 -19.11 10.58
CA GLY A 65 4.04 -20.19 9.58
C GLY A 65 3.40 -19.70 8.30
N HIS A 66 2.26 -19.06 8.40
CA HIS A 66 1.52 -18.48 7.29
C HIS A 66 2.29 -17.29 6.68
N VAL A 67 2.87 -16.39 7.49
CA VAL A 67 3.77 -15.32 6.97
C VAL A 67 4.89 -15.86 6.12
N ARG A 68 5.50 -16.99 6.51
CA ARG A 68 6.58 -17.62 5.73
C ARG A 68 6.08 -18.16 4.39
N GLU A 69 4.89 -18.72 4.34
CA GLU A 69 4.24 -19.22 3.12
C GLU A 69 3.98 -18.05 2.17
N GLU A 70 3.24 -17.04 2.60
CA GLU A 70 2.87 -15.89 1.78
C GLU A 70 4.07 -15.06 1.30
N LEU A 71 5.10 -14.90 2.14
CA LEU A 71 6.37 -14.31 1.69
C LEU A 71 7.03 -15.12 0.58
N GLY A 72 6.91 -16.44 0.60
CA GLY A 72 7.40 -17.31 -0.47
C GLY A 72 6.68 -17.01 -1.79
N ASP A 73 5.37 -16.83 -1.76
CA ASP A 73 4.55 -16.55 -2.94
C ASP A 73 4.80 -15.12 -3.48
N VAL A 74 5.01 -14.13 -2.60
CA VAL A 74 5.51 -12.81 -3.01
C VAL A 74 6.86 -12.91 -3.70
N PHE A 75 7.84 -13.67 -3.15
CA PHE A 75 9.14 -13.86 -3.77
C PHE A 75 9.03 -14.55 -5.13
N PHE A 76 8.18 -15.56 -5.25
CA PHE A 76 7.92 -16.23 -6.52
C PHE A 76 7.39 -15.26 -7.57
N ASN A 77 6.35 -14.49 -7.24
CA ASN A 77 5.77 -13.49 -8.16
C ASN A 77 6.80 -12.44 -8.59
N VAL A 78 7.61 -11.91 -7.64
CA VAL A 78 8.65 -10.93 -7.94
C VAL A 78 9.71 -11.49 -8.87
N VAL A 79 10.19 -12.72 -8.62
CA VAL A 79 11.22 -13.37 -9.45
C VAL A 79 10.65 -13.72 -10.82
N LEU A 80 9.40 -14.18 -10.91
CA LEU A 80 8.73 -14.49 -12.17
C LEU A 80 8.56 -13.23 -13.03
N ILE A 81 8.08 -12.13 -12.45
CA ILE A 81 7.93 -10.85 -13.15
C ILE A 81 9.30 -10.35 -13.65
N ALA A 82 10.33 -10.38 -12.80
CA ALA A 82 11.68 -9.96 -13.20
C ALA A 82 12.23 -10.82 -14.35
N TYR A 83 11.97 -12.13 -14.32
CA TYR A 83 12.40 -13.03 -15.39
C TYR A 83 11.65 -12.77 -16.71
N LEU A 84 10.38 -12.36 -16.68
CA LEU A 84 9.66 -11.93 -17.87
C LEU A 84 10.32 -10.74 -18.56
N TYR A 85 10.73 -9.72 -17.78
CA TYR A 85 11.49 -8.59 -18.29
C TYR A 85 12.90 -8.98 -18.79
N GLU A 86 13.51 -10.00 -18.18
CA GLU A 86 14.77 -10.55 -18.67
C GLU A 86 14.58 -11.26 -20.02
N GLN A 87 13.47 -11.99 -20.20
CA GLN A 87 13.12 -12.64 -21.46
C GLN A 87 12.83 -11.63 -22.59
N SER A 88 12.24 -10.46 -22.26
CA SER A 88 12.02 -9.38 -23.23
C SER A 88 13.28 -8.56 -23.54
N GLY A 89 14.34 -8.72 -22.74
CA GLY A 89 15.60 -7.98 -22.90
C GLY A 89 15.58 -6.57 -22.29
N ASP A 90 14.59 -6.23 -21.47
CA ASP A 90 14.46 -4.91 -20.85
C ASP A 90 15.45 -4.72 -19.70
N PHE A 91 15.48 -5.65 -18.77
CA PHE A 91 16.45 -5.71 -17.66
C PHE A 91 16.54 -7.13 -17.07
N THR A 92 17.59 -7.40 -16.30
CA THR A 92 17.78 -8.67 -15.60
C THR A 92 17.43 -8.57 -14.11
N LEU A 93 17.05 -9.69 -13.50
CA LEU A 93 16.86 -9.77 -12.05
C LEU A 93 18.10 -9.25 -11.30
N ALA A 94 19.30 -9.56 -11.78
CA ALA A 94 20.55 -9.10 -11.18
C ALA A 94 20.72 -7.58 -11.23
N GLN A 95 20.22 -6.91 -12.29
CA GLN A 95 20.22 -5.44 -12.36
C GLN A 95 19.28 -4.86 -11.31
N SER A 96 18.06 -5.36 -11.21
CA SER A 96 17.10 -4.90 -10.22
C SER A 96 17.61 -5.05 -8.78
N LEU A 97 18.27 -6.17 -8.47
CA LEU A 97 18.87 -6.42 -7.15
C LEU A 97 20.06 -5.50 -6.86
N ARG A 98 20.92 -5.24 -7.85
CA ARG A 98 22.02 -4.27 -7.70
C ARG A 98 21.48 -2.86 -7.46
N ASP A 99 20.51 -2.43 -8.26
CA ASP A 99 19.94 -1.08 -8.18
C ASP A 99 19.33 -0.81 -6.80
N ILE A 100 18.62 -1.78 -6.22
CA ILE A 100 18.09 -1.64 -4.86
C ILE A 100 19.20 -1.68 -3.82
N GLY A 101 20.23 -2.51 -3.98
CA GLY A 101 21.38 -2.58 -3.09
C GLY A 101 22.13 -1.25 -3.04
N ASP A 102 22.49 -0.70 -4.20
CA ASP A 102 23.18 0.58 -4.33
C ASP A 102 22.35 1.73 -3.75
N LYS A 103 21.04 1.70 -3.98
CA LYS A 103 20.11 2.67 -3.41
C LYS A 103 20.05 2.59 -1.88
N LEU A 104 20.05 1.39 -1.29
CA LEU A 104 20.05 1.21 0.16
C LEU A 104 21.36 1.71 0.76
N ILE A 105 22.52 1.36 0.17
CA ILE A 105 23.84 1.83 0.61
C ILE A 105 23.87 3.37 0.59
N ARG A 106 23.47 3.97 -0.52
CA ARG A 106 23.45 5.42 -0.68
C ARG A 106 22.53 6.13 0.34
N ARG A 107 21.41 5.52 0.69
CA ARG A 107 20.44 6.10 1.65
C ARG A 107 20.81 5.87 3.12
N HIS A 108 21.75 4.98 3.40
CA HIS A 108 22.20 4.67 4.75
C HIS A 108 23.70 4.96 4.93
N PRO A 109 24.19 6.18 4.61
CA PRO A 109 25.62 6.50 4.75
C PRO A 109 26.08 6.37 6.20
N HIS A 110 25.19 6.59 7.16
CA HIS A 110 25.44 6.39 8.58
C HIS A 110 25.72 4.91 8.95
N VAL A 111 25.48 3.95 8.04
CA VAL A 111 25.77 2.52 8.24
C VAL A 111 26.95 2.09 7.39
N PHE A 112 27.00 2.52 6.11
CA PHE A 112 27.93 1.96 5.12
C PHE A 112 29.17 2.81 4.82
N LEU A 113 29.13 4.13 5.11
CA LEU A 113 30.25 5.06 4.81
C LEU A 113 30.97 5.52 6.09
N ARG A 114 31.08 4.66 7.09
CA ARG A 114 31.84 4.95 8.29
C ARG A 114 33.33 4.76 8.02
N ASP A 115 34.09 5.84 7.98
CA ASP A 115 35.51 5.76 8.28
C ASP A 115 35.66 5.50 9.79
N ASP A 116 36.52 4.55 10.16
CA ASP A 116 36.74 4.10 11.55
C ASP A 116 37.18 5.21 12.53
N ALA A 117 37.40 6.43 12.05
CA ALA A 117 37.90 7.58 12.81
C ALA A 117 36.79 8.52 13.36
N GLU A 118 35.57 8.48 12.83
CA GLU A 118 34.44 9.25 13.36
C GLU A 118 33.32 8.31 13.79
N GLN A 119 33.46 7.74 14.98
CA GLN A 119 32.34 7.16 15.71
C GLN A 119 31.37 8.30 16.09
N LEU A 120 30.59 8.78 15.11
CA LEU A 120 29.32 9.40 15.43
C LEU A 120 28.52 8.35 16.18
N ASP A 121 28.23 8.65 17.43
CA ASP A 121 27.46 7.80 18.31
C ASP A 121 26.17 7.39 17.60
N ALA A 122 26.08 6.13 17.13
CA ALA A 122 24.93 5.64 16.38
C ALA A 122 23.65 5.73 17.22
N GLY A 123 23.78 5.88 18.54
CA GLY A 123 22.70 6.16 19.48
C GLY A 123 22.20 7.61 19.45
N ALA A 124 22.92 8.53 18.77
CA ALA A 124 22.52 9.95 18.70
C ALA A 124 21.68 10.31 17.47
N LEU A 125 21.53 9.40 16.47
CA LEU A 125 20.70 9.65 15.29
C LEU A 125 19.23 9.35 15.60
N THR A 126 18.41 10.39 15.65
CA THR A 126 16.96 10.22 15.78
C THR A 126 16.34 9.75 14.47
N ASN A 127 15.18 9.10 14.55
CA ASN A 127 14.44 8.67 13.37
C ASN A 127 14.10 9.86 12.43
N GLU A 128 13.87 11.05 13.00
CA GLU A 128 13.61 12.28 12.26
C GLU A 128 14.84 12.73 11.47
N ALA A 129 16.03 12.65 12.07
CA ALA A 129 17.29 12.99 11.40
C ALA A 129 17.56 12.03 10.24
N ILE A 130 17.33 10.73 10.42
CA ILE A 130 17.46 9.71 9.37
C ILE A 130 16.45 9.97 8.23
N GLN A 131 15.20 10.26 8.55
CA GLN A 131 14.18 10.56 7.53
C GLN A 131 14.53 11.82 6.74
N LYS A 132 15.02 12.86 7.41
CA LYS A 132 15.49 14.08 6.76
C LYS A 132 16.65 13.77 5.81
N GLN A 133 17.65 13.01 6.26
CA GLN A 133 18.78 12.59 5.44
C GLN A 133 18.32 11.84 4.16
N TRP A 134 17.35 10.92 4.28
CA TRP A 134 16.79 10.23 3.13
C TRP A 134 16.09 11.18 2.16
N ASP A 135 15.37 12.17 2.67
CA ASP A 135 14.67 13.16 1.84
C ASP A 135 15.67 14.06 1.11
N ASP A 136 16.76 14.47 1.78
CA ASP A 136 17.84 15.25 1.17
C ASP A 136 18.55 14.45 0.08
N ILE A 137 18.85 13.17 0.29
CA ILE A 137 19.47 12.30 -0.72
C ILE A 137 18.53 12.10 -1.92
N LYS A 138 17.23 11.90 -1.71
CA LYS A 138 16.25 11.80 -2.80
C LYS A 138 16.18 13.07 -3.64
N ALA A 139 16.27 14.24 -3.00
CA ALA A 139 16.17 15.52 -3.68
C ALA A 139 17.45 15.85 -4.46
N THR A 140 18.63 15.60 -3.88
CA THR A 140 19.91 16.06 -4.43
C THR A 140 20.59 15.04 -5.33
N VAL A 141 20.54 13.76 -4.99
CA VAL A 141 21.28 12.70 -5.68
C VAL A 141 20.40 11.90 -6.65
N GLU A 142 19.15 11.63 -6.28
CA GLU A 142 18.23 10.85 -7.11
C GLU A 142 17.45 11.72 -8.10
N HIS A 143 17.62 13.05 -8.06
CA HIS A 143 16.96 14.04 -8.94
C HIS A 143 15.45 13.80 -9.12
N ARG A 144 14.78 13.25 -8.10
CA ARG A 144 13.34 13.03 -8.11
C ARG A 144 12.57 14.33 -7.83
N ASN A 145 12.94 15.37 -8.58
CA ASN A 145 12.24 16.64 -8.60
C ASN A 145 11.34 16.63 -9.85
N GLY A 146 10.22 15.92 -9.81
CA GLY A 146 9.16 16.11 -10.80
C GLY A 146 8.58 17.54 -10.70
N ASP A 147 7.89 17.99 -11.74
CA ASP A 147 7.22 19.30 -11.79
C ASP A 147 6.22 19.53 -10.64
N SER A 148 5.85 18.47 -9.93
CA SER A 148 4.97 18.50 -8.76
C SER A 148 5.51 17.60 -7.64
N VAL A 149 5.35 18.04 -6.40
CA VAL A 149 5.65 17.24 -5.20
C VAL A 149 4.83 15.95 -5.13
N LEU A 150 3.77 15.85 -5.92
CA LEU A 150 2.83 14.72 -5.96
C LEU A 150 3.10 13.77 -7.14
N ALA A 151 4.00 14.14 -8.09
CA ALA A 151 4.23 13.41 -9.35
C ALA A 151 4.61 11.92 -9.16
N ASP A 152 5.31 11.60 -8.07
CA ASP A 152 5.74 10.22 -7.81
C ASP A 152 4.72 9.37 -7.01
N VAL A 153 3.49 9.83 -6.77
CA VAL A 153 2.48 9.02 -6.12
C VAL A 153 1.72 8.23 -7.18
N PRO A 154 1.91 6.90 -7.26
CA PRO A 154 1.27 6.10 -8.28
C PRO A 154 -0.25 6.26 -8.31
N GLU A 155 -0.82 6.38 -9.51
CA GLU A 155 -2.29 6.48 -9.68
C GLU A 155 -2.99 5.16 -9.35
N GLY A 156 -2.30 4.04 -9.54
CA GLY A 156 -2.83 2.69 -9.28
C GLY A 156 -2.88 2.29 -7.81
N PHE A 157 -2.50 3.16 -6.87
CA PHE A 157 -2.67 2.85 -5.45
C PHE A 157 -4.14 2.75 -5.06
N PRO A 158 -4.51 1.85 -4.12
CA PRO A 158 -5.82 1.89 -3.49
C PRO A 158 -6.15 3.30 -3.00
N PRO A 159 -7.38 3.80 -3.20
CA PRO A 159 -7.70 5.23 -2.99
C PRO A 159 -7.32 5.76 -1.61
N LEU A 160 -7.53 4.98 -0.55
CA LEU A 160 -7.21 5.40 0.82
C LEU A 160 -5.69 5.48 1.05
N LEU A 161 -4.92 4.51 0.55
CA LEU A 161 -3.46 4.54 0.57
C LEU A 161 -2.92 5.72 -0.25
N ARG A 162 -3.52 5.97 -1.43
CA ARG A 162 -3.14 7.10 -2.27
C ARG A 162 -3.36 8.42 -1.56
N ALA A 163 -4.53 8.63 -0.95
CA ALA A 163 -4.83 9.83 -0.16
C ALA A 163 -3.78 10.04 0.95
N TYR A 164 -3.47 9.00 1.73
CA TYR A 164 -2.45 9.06 2.78
C TYR A 164 -1.07 9.47 2.24
N LYS A 165 -0.63 8.90 1.11
CA LYS A 165 0.66 9.21 0.47
C LYS A 165 0.70 10.62 -0.09
N LEU A 166 -0.37 11.08 -0.75
CA LEU A 166 -0.50 12.45 -1.24
C LEU A 166 -0.40 13.45 -0.10
N LEU A 167 -1.15 13.25 0.98
CA LEU A 167 -1.16 14.10 2.16
C LEU A 167 0.19 14.12 2.88
N LYS A 168 0.84 12.96 3.02
CA LYS A 168 2.19 12.88 3.61
C LYS A 168 3.21 13.70 2.81
N ARG A 169 3.13 13.70 1.48
CA ARG A 169 4.01 14.50 0.62
C ARG A 169 3.65 15.98 0.66
N ALA A 170 2.36 16.31 0.54
CA ALA A 170 1.88 17.69 0.63
C ALA A 170 2.27 18.36 1.96
N ALA A 171 2.16 17.63 3.07
CA ALA A 171 2.54 18.13 4.40
C ALA A 171 4.02 18.50 4.50
N LYS A 172 4.93 17.74 3.88
CA LYS A 172 6.37 18.05 3.86
C LYS A 172 6.69 19.38 3.19
N LYS A 173 5.81 19.85 2.30
CA LYS A 173 5.95 21.12 1.57
C LYS A 173 5.01 22.22 2.08
N GLY A 174 4.28 21.96 3.16
CA GLY A 174 3.38 22.94 3.78
C GLY A 174 2.01 23.09 3.11
N TYR A 175 1.63 22.17 2.21
CA TYR A 175 0.34 22.20 1.51
C TYR A 175 -0.79 21.42 2.21
N ALA A 176 -0.50 20.78 3.36
CA ALA A 176 -1.50 20.08 4.16
C ALA A 176 -1.48 20.60 5.61
N PRO A 177 -2.53 20.34 6.41
CA PRO A 177 -2.57 20.68 7.82
C PRO A 177 -1.34 20.20 8.58
N ARG A 178 -0.84 21.01 9.50
CA ARG A 178 0.33 20.71 10.32
C ARG A 178 -0.02 20.17 11.69
N THR A 179 -1.26 20.41 12.14
CA THR A 179 -1.72 20.00 13.46
C THR A 179 -2.95 19.11 13.37
N ALA A 180 -3.08 18.21 14.35
CA ALA A 180 -4.24 17.33 14.46
C ALA A 180 -5.54 18.14 14.70
N ALA A 181 -5.47 19.29 15.37
CA ALA A 181 -6.61 20.16 15.59
C ALA A 181 -7.15 20.77 14.29
N GLU A 182 -6.26 21.25 13.41
CA GLU A 182 -6.64 21.78 12.08
C GLU A 182 -7.27 20.70 11.21
N SER A 183 -6.68 19.51 11.18
CA SER A 183 -7.19 18.39 10.39
C SER A 183 -8.53 17.89 10.94
N ARG A 184 -8.68 17.83 12.27
CA ARG A 184 -9.95 17.48 12.92
C ARG A 184 -11.06 18.47 12.57
N ALA A 185 -10.77 19.76 12.60
CA ALA A 185 -11.77 20.78 12.24
C ALA A 185 -12.28 20.61 10.79
N ARG A 186 -11.39 20.30 9.86
CA ARG A 186 -11.76 19.99 8.46
C ARG A 186 -12.61 18.73 8.35
N LEU A 187 -12.29 17.68 9.11
CA LEU A 187 -13.11 16.47 9.13
C LEU A 187 -14.51 16.76 9.67
N ASP A 188 -14.61 17.52 10.76
CA ASP A 188 -15.90 17.88 11.36
C ASP A 188 -16.75 18.75 10.40
N GLU A 189 -16.11 19.63 9.62
CA GLU A 189 -16.77 20.41 8.57
C GLU A 189 -17.27 19.51 7.43
N ALA A 190 -16.44 18.60 6.93
CA ALA A 190 -16.83 17.66 5.88
C ALA A 190 -18.02 16.76 6.31
N LEU A 191 -17.99 16.26 7.55
CA LEU A 191 -19.08 15.46 8.10
C LEU A 191 -20.39 16.27 8.23
N ARG A 192 -20.34 17.56 8.62
CA ARG A 192 -21.51 18.43 8.58
C ARG A 192 -22.05 18.61 7.17
N GLY A 193 -21.16 18.86 6.19
CA GLY A 193 -21.56 18.99 4.78
C GLY A 193 -22.28 17.75 4.25
N ILE A 194 -21.85 16.54 4.62
CA ILE A 194 -22.55 15.30 4.28
C ILE A 194 -23.96 15.29 4.88
N SER A 195 -24.10 15.66 6.15
CA SER A 195 -25.40 15.65 6.84
C SER A 195 -26.37 16.62 6.19
N ASP A 196 -25.93 17.83 5.84
CA ASP A 196 -26.74 18.85 5.20
C ASP A 196 -27.20 18.43 3.78
N LEU A 197 -26.28 17.86 2.99
CA LEU A 197 -26.59 17.35 1.65
C LEU A 197 -27.51 16.13 1.68
N ALA A 198 -27.34 15.24 2.65
CA ALA A 198 -28.20 14.07 2.82
C ALA A 198 -29.63 14.49 3.17
N ALA A 199 -29.81 15.46 4.08
CA ALA A 199 -31.12 16.03 4.42
C ALA A 199 -31.78 16.70 3.20
N GLY A 200 -31.01 17.45 2.41
CA GLY A 200 -31.51 18.06 1.15
C GLY A 200 -31.96 17.04 0.12
N ARG A 201 -31.18 15.93 -0.03
CA ARG A 201 -31.52 14.83 -0.93
C ARG A 201 -32.81 14.11 -0.49
N ASP A 202 -32.96 13.84 0.80
CA ASP A 202 -34.13 13.16 1.33
C ASP A 202 -35.41 14.04 1.19
N ALA A 203 -35.29 15.35 1.37
CA ALA A 203 -36.37 16.31 1.07
C ALA A 203 -36.75 16.30 -0.43
N ALA A 204 -35.75 16.29 -1.33
CA ALA A 204 -35.97 16.20 -2.76
C ALA A 204 -36.63 14.87 -3.20
N ARG A 205 -36.28 13.75 -2.53
CA ARG A 205 -36.97 12.46 -2.76
C ARG A 205 -38.42 12.46 -2.32
N GLN A 206 -38.74 13.08 -1.20
CA GLN A 206 -40.11 13.20 -0.71
C GLN A 206 -40.98 14.03 -1.66
N THR A 207 -40.41 15.06 -2.26
CA THR A 207 -41.16 15.89 -3.26
C THR A 207 -41.29 15.22 -4.62
N ALA A 208 -40.36 14.28 -4.96
CA ALA A 208 -40.40 13.51 -6.20
C ALA A 208 -41.19 12.18 -6.07
N ALA A 209 -41.88 11.93 -4.95
CA ALA A 209 -42.66 10.73 -4.67
C ALA A 209 -43.93 10.62 -5.54
N GLY A 210 -43.76 10.37 -6.79
CA GLY A 210 -44.76 10.10 -7.83
C GLY A 210 -44.14 9.49 -9.09
N GLU A 211 -42.81 9.52 -9.23
CA GLU A 211 -42.12 8.93 -10.38
C GLU A 211 -41.35 7.66 -10.00
N PRO A 212 -41.46 6.59 -10.79
CA PRO A 212 -40.75 5.34 -10.50
C PRO A 212 -39.23 5.57 -10.56
N PHE A 213 -38.54 5.29 -9.46
CA PHE A 213 -37.10 5.35 -9.34
C PHE A 213 -36.47 4.19 -10.12
N THR A 214 -35.73 4.48 -11.18
CA THR A 214 -34.83 3.51 -11.81
C THR A 214 -33.38 3.87 -11.47
N VAL A 215 -32.56 2.89 -11.18
CA VAL A 215 -31.13 3.06 -10.83
C VAL A 215 -30.35 3.84 -11.90
N THR A 216 -30.88 3.93 -13.11
CA THR A 216 -30.34 4.66 -14.25
C THR A 216 -31.19 5.85 -14.69
N GLY A 217 -32.32 6.16 -14.01
CA GLY A 217 -33.32 7.10 -14.45
C GLY A 217 -33.79 8.14 -13.41
N GLY A 218 -32.89 8.50 -12.44
CA GLY A 218 -33.16 9.62 -11.56
C GLY A 218 -33.29 10.93 -12.33
N THR A 219 -34.17 11.87 -11.84
CA THR A 219 -34.21 13.18 -12.43
C THR A 219 -32.82 13.85 -12.41
N PRO A 220 -32.52 14.78 -13.36
CA PRO A 220 -31.24 15.50 -13.37
C PRO A 220 -30.89 16.16 -12.02
N ALA A 221 -31.87 16.60 -11.27
CA ALA A 221 -31.68 17.18 -9.93
C ALA A 221 -31.25 16.14 -8.88
N LEU A 222 -31.81 14.92 -8.91
CA LEU A 222 -31.38 13.80 -8.03
C LEU A 222 -29.99 13.31 -8.37
N ASN A 223 -29.62 13.26 -9.64
CA ASN A 223 -28.28 12.90 -10.08
C ASN A 223 -27.26 13.95 -9.63
N ALA A 224 -27.56 15.22 -9.72
CA ALA A 224 -26.72 16.31 -9.24
C ALA A 224 -26.52 16.24 -7.71
N ALA A 225 -27.61 16.02 -6.95
CA ALA A 225 -27.57 15.87 -5.49
C ALA A 225 -26.73 14.61 -5.07
N GLN A 226 -26.86 13.52 -5.83
CA GLN A 226 -26.05 12.31 -5.59
C GLN A 226 -24.57 12.57 -5.83
N LEU A 227 -24.18 13.24 -6.90
CA LEU A 227 -22.79 13.59 -7.20
C LEU A 227 -22.20 14.54 -6.15
N GLN A 228 -22.98 15.50 -5.66
CA GLN A 228 -22.55 16.37 -4.57
C GLN A 228 -22.31 15.59 -3.28
N LEU A 229 -23.18 14.64 -2.95
CA LEU A 229 -23.03 13.78 -1.78
C LEU A 229 -21.80 12.85 -1.91
N GLU A 230 -21.58 12.28 -3.08
CA GLU A 230 -20.37 11.48 -3.37
C GLU A 230 -19.09 12.29 -3.19
N SER A 231 -19.07 13.54 -3.70
CA SER A 231 -17.93 14.43 -3.50
C SER A 231 -17.70 14.72 -2.01
N ALA A 232 -18.77 15.07 -1.28
CA ALA A 232 -18.67 15.35 0.16
C ALA A 232 -18.19 14.15 0.98
N VAL A 233 -18.63 12.93 0.64
CA VAL A 233 -18.12 11.69 1.25
C VAL A 233 -16.64 11.50 0.91
N GLY A 234 -16.22 11.74 -0.34
CA GLY A 234 -14.81 11.71 -0.75
C GLY A 234 -13.96 12.69 0.05
N ASP A 235 -14.42 13.92 0.23
CA ASP A 235 -13.74 14.96 1.02
C ASP A 235 -13.62 14.57 2.49
N ALA A 236 -14.64 13.95 3.07
CA ALA A 236 -14.60 13.45 4.45
C ALA A 236 -13.61 12.29 4.62
N LEU A 237 -13.56 11.34 3.68
CA LEU A 237 -12.59 10.25 3.68
C LEU A 237 -11.16 10.80 3.54
N PHE A 238 -10.96 11.80 2.71
CA PHE A 238 -9.67 12.45 2.53
C PHE A 238 -9.23 13.21 3.81
N ALA A 239 -10.16 13.94 4.44
CA ALA A 239 -9.90 14.62 5.72
C ALA A 239 -9.63 13.63 6.86
N LEU A 240 -10.34 12.49 6.89
CA LEU A 240 -10.09 11.41 7.86
C LEU A 240 -8.70 10.80 7.66
N ALA A 241 -8.28 10.58 6.41
CA ALA A 241 -6.93 10.08 6.11
C ALA A 241 -5.84 11.05 6.58
N ASP A 242 -6.07 12.38 6.46
CA ASP A 242 -5.14 13.38 6.98
C ASP A 242 -5.09 13.42 8.52
N TYR A 243 -6.24 13.32 9.15
CA TYR A 243 -6.32 13.25 10.61
C TYR A 243 -5.59 12.00 11.15
N ALA A 244 -5.83 10.83 10.55
CA ALA A 244 -5.12 9.59 10.89
C ALA A 244 -3.60 9.75 10.72
N ARG A 245 -3.14 10.38 9.62
CA ARG A 245 -1.73 10.68 9.38
C ARG A 245 -1.09 11.48 10.52
N LEU A 246 -1.78 12.50 11.02
CA LEU A 246 -1.29 13.37 12.11
C LEU A 246 -1.29 12.67 13.46
N LEU A 247 -2.11 11.62 13.62
CA LEU A 247 -2.09 10.71 14.77
C LEU A 247 -1.03 9.60 14.63
N GLY A 248 -0.27 9.55 13.52
CA GLY A 248 0.70 8.48 13.25
C GLY A 248 0.07 7.15 12.83
N ILE A 249 -1.19 7.16 12.42
CA ILE A 249 -1.96 5.96 12.05
C ILE A 249 -2.01 5.86 10.52
N ASP A 250 -1.72 4.67 9.97
CA ASP A 250 -2.02 4.36 8.58
C ASP A 250 -3.52 4.03 8.46
N PRO A 251 -4.30 4.81 7.67
CA PRO A 251 -5.74 4.62 7.59
C PRO A 251 -6.16 3.33 6.90
N SER A 252 -5.32 2.76 6.02
CA SER A 252 -5.61 1.50 5.34
C SER A 252 -5.51 0.34 6.33
N VAL A 253 -4.44 0.31 7.15
CA VAL A 253 -4.27 -0.69 8.20
C VAL A 253 -5.38 -0.59 9.27
N ALA A 254 -5.75 0.64 9.63
CA ALA A 254 -6.81 0.86 10.60
C ALA A 254 -8.17 0.36 10.10
N LEU A 255 -8.48 0.60 8.82
CA LEU A 255 -9.73 0.14 8.21
C LEU A 255 -9.76 -1.38 8.05
N ASP A 256 -8.64 -1.99 7.65
CA ASP A 256 -8.53 -3.45 7.58
C ASP A 256 -8.84 -4.10 8.94
N ARG A 257 -8.23 -3.62 10.02
CA ARG A 257 -8.53 -4.09 11.36
C ARG A 257 -10.02 -3.95 11.73
N ALA A 258 -10.66 -2.86 11.34
CA ALA A 258 -12.09 -2.66 11.57
C ALA A 258 -12.94 -3.66 10.76
N ASN A 259 -12.56 -3.96 9.52
CA ASN A 259 -13.20 -4.96 8.69
C ASN A 259 -13.14 -6.35 9.35
N ARG A 260 -11.99 -6.77 9.88
CA ARG A 260 -11.84 -8.06 10.61
C ARG A 260 -12.77 -8.14 11.82
N VAL A 261 -12.77 -7.09 12.66
CA VAL A 261 -13.68 -7.04 13.83
C VAL A 261 -15.14 -7.15 13.40
N PHE A 262 -15.51 -6.53 12.28
CA PHE A 262 -16.87 -6.65 11.71
C PHE A 262 -17.16 -8.09 11.28
N CYS A 263 -16.26 -8.73 10.52
CA CYS A 263 -16.40 -10.11 10.06
C CYS A 263 -16.54 -11.08 11.24
N ASP A 264 -15.69 -10.96 12.26
CA ASP A 264 -15.76 -11.79 13.47
C ASP A 264 -17.10 -11.66 14.20
N ARG A 265 -17.61 -10.43 14.29
CA ARG A 265 -18.91 -10.17 14.91
C ARG A 265 -20.04 -10.83 14.14
N VAL A 266 -20.05 -10.74 12.82
CA VAL A 266 -21.06 -11.37 11.96
C VAL A 266 -20.98 -12.89 12.08
N THR A 267 -19.78 -13.46 11.96
CA THR A 267 -19.56 -14.93 12.07
C THR A 267 -20.03 -15.48 13.43
N ARG A 268 -19.81 -14.74 14.53
CA ARG A 268 -20.34 -15.14 15.84
C ARG A 268 -21.88 -15.11 15.88
N ALA A 269 -22.46 -14.03 15.37
CA ALA A 269 -23.92 -13.91 15.31
C ALA A 269 -24.57 -15.02 14.47
N GLU A 270 -23.95 -15.42 13.36
CA GLU A 270 -24.41 -16.54 12.52
C GLU A 270 -24.35 -17.90 13.26
N LYS A 271 -23.32 -18.11 14.09
CA LYS A 271 -23.20 -19.33 14.92
C LYS A 271 -24.21 -19.39 16.08
N GLU A 272 -24.58 -18.22 16.60
CA GLU A 272 -25.53 -18.09 17.73
C GLU A 272 -26.99 -18.07 17.26
N SER A 273 -27.25 -17.70 16.01
CA SER A 273 -28.61 -17.73 15.46
C SER A 273 -28.97 -19.15 15.02
N PRO A 274 -30.01 -19.78 15.62
CA PRO A 274 -30.45 -21.07 15.11
C PRO A 274 -30.88 -20.92 13.67
N ARG A 275 -30.32 -21.75 12.78
CA ARG A 275 -30.81 -21.86 11.38
C ARG A 275 -32.26 -22.28 11.46
N THR A 276 -33.20 -21.33 11.37
CA THR A 276 -34.58 -21.60 11.07
C THR A 276 -34.60 -22.18 9.65
N GLY A 277 -34.64 -23.51 9.60
CA GLY A 277 -34.80 -24.26 8.36
C GLY A 277 -36.11 -23.85 7.70
N GLY A 278 -36.07 -23.50 6.45
CA GLY A 278 -37.16 -23.36 5.55
C GLY A 278 -36.80 -24.07 4.26
#